data_84d8fadd581c481397c5c6289ec5f8b1
#
_entry.id   84d8fadd581c481397c5c6289ec5f8b1
#
_cell.length_a   1.000
_cell.length_b   1.000
_cell.length_c   1.000
_cell.angle_alpha   90.00
_cell.angle_beta   90.00
_cell.angle_gamma   90.00
#
_symmetry.space_group_name_H-M   'P 1'
#
loop_
_entity.id
_entity.type
_entity.pdbx_description
1 polymer ?
#
loop_
_entity_poly.entity_id
_entity_poly.type
_entity_poly.pdbx_seq_one_letter_code
_entity_poly.pdbx_strand_id
1 'polypeptide(L)'
;FDPITNGHLDVLARACRLFDRVIVAVASDNSSKKVTFSVDDRVRLIQENVSDLPQVSVESFSGLLVDYARKTEASVIVRGLRAVSDFEYEFQMGQMNRHLDSELETIFLMPNEKYFFTSSNLIKQVHLHGGRETHDLVPQNVLEALRQVVEQRDNQES
;
A
#
# COMPACT_ATOMS: atom_id res chain seq x y z
N PHE A 1 2.51 -0.42 1.43
CA PHE A 1 1.51 -1.23 2.11
C PHE A 1 2.14 -1.90 3.36
N ASP A 2 2.03 -1.27 4.52
CA ASP A 2 2.56 -1.79 5.78
C ASP A 2 1.66 -1.31 6.95
N PRO A 3 0.47 -1.91 7.07
CA PRO A 3 -0.23 -2.86 6.19
C PRO A 3 -1.04 -2.22 5.06
N ILE A 4 -1.72 -3.06 4.26
CA ILE A 4 -2.78 -2.63 3.35
C ILE A 4 -3.98 -2.11 4.15
N THR A 5 -4.71 -1.12 3.60
CA THR A 5 -5.91 -0.53 4.22
C THR A 5 -7.08 -0.54 3.24
N ASN A 6 -8.29 -0.32 3.74
CA ASN A 6 -9.48 -0.20 2.89
C ASN A 6 -9.37 0.97 1.89
N GLY A 7 -8.63 2.03 2.24
CA GLY A 7 -8.32 3.11 1.30
C GLY A 7 -7.43 2.66 0.13
N HIS A 8 -6.46 1.78 0.37
CA HIS A 8 -5.67 1.18 -0.71
C HIS A 8 -6.52 0.27 -1.60
N LEU A 9 -7.41 -0.53 -1.00
CA LEU A 9 -8.31 -1.42 -1.75
C LEU A 9 -9.32 -0.61 -2.60
N ASP A 10 -9.80 0.54 -2.11
CA ASP A 10 -10.67 1.43 -2.90
C ASP A 10 -9.95 1.99 -4.13
N VAL A 11 -8.70 2.45 -3.97
CA VAL A 11 -7.87 2.91 -5.10
C VAL A 11 -7.60 1.77 -6.07
N LEU A 12 -7.29 0.56 -5.58
CA LEU A 12 -7.08 -0.63 -6.40
C LEU A 12 -8.34 -0.99 -7.20
N ALA A 13 -9.51 -0.99 -6.56
CA ALA A 13 -10.78 -1.27 -7.24
C ALA A 13 -11.08 -0.24 -8.35
N ARG A 14 -10.68 1.02 -8.17
CA ARG A 14 -10.78 2.06 -9.21
C ARG A 14 -9.77 1.82 -10.34
N ALA A 15 -8.53 1.45 -10.02
CA ALA A 15 -7.51 1.09 -11.02
C ALA A 15 -7.99 -0.09 -11.89
N CYS A 16 -8.62 -1.11 -11.29
CA CYS A 16 -9.19 -2.25 -12.01
C CYS A 16 -10.33 -1.89 -12.97
N ARG A 17 -10.92 -0.71 -12.86
CA ARG A 17 -11.91 -0.21 -13.86
C ARG A 17 -11.25 0.48 -15.05
N LEU A 18 -10.00 0.87 -14.91
CA LEU A 18 -9.26 1.64 -15.91
C LEU A 18 -8.28 0.76 -16.69
N PHE A 19 -7.82 -0.35 -16.09
CA PHE A 19 -6.78 -1.19 -16.64
C PHE A 19 -7.17 -2.67 -16.61
N ASP A 20 -6.85 -3.37 -17.68
CA ASP A 20 -7.11 -4.81 -17.83
C ASP A 20 -6.18 -5.67 -16.96
N ARG A 21 -5.00 -5.13 -16.61
CA ARG A 21 -4.00 -5.77 -15.75
C ARG A 21 -3.46 -4.77 -14.73
N VAL A 22 -3.44 -5.15 -13.47
CA VAL A 22 -2.94 -4.33 -12.37
C VAL A 22 -1.97 -5.14 -11.53
N ILE A 23 -0.78 -4.60 -11.28
CA ILE A 23 0.21 -5.19 -10.39
C ILE A 23 0.28 -4.38 -9.11
N VAL A 24 0.01 -5.00 -7.98
CA VAL A 24 0.26 -4.40 -6.67
C VAL A 24 1.71 -4.66 -6.29
N ALA A 25 2.57 -3.66 -6.51
CA ALA A 25 3.99 -3.75 -6.27
C ALA A 25 4.34 -3.42 -4.80
N VAL A 26 4.92 -4.37 -4.09
CA VAL A 26 5.33 -4.25 -2.68
C VAL A 26 6.84 -4.08 -2.59
N ALA A 27 7.31 -2.88 -2.24
CA ALA A 27 8.74 -2.62 -2.08
C ALA A 27 9.32 -3.45 -0.92
N SER A 28 10.38 -4.21 -1.20
CA SER A 28 11.13 -5.00 -0.21
C SER A 28 12.17 -4.16 0.54
N ASP A 29 12.75 -3.15 -0.13
CA ASP A 29 13.78 -2.29 0.43
C ASP A 29 13.17 -1.24 1.37
N ASN A 30 13.35 -1.44 2.65
CA ASN A 30 12.86 -0.53 3.70
C ASN A 30 14.03 0.06 4.51
N SER A 31 15.12 0.44 3.84
CA SER A 31 16.32 0.96 4.47
C SER A 31 16.11 2.21 5.34
N SER A 32 14.99 2.91 5.19
CA SER A 32 14.70 4.16 5.89
C SER A 32 13.50 4.11 6.86
N LYS A 33 12.73 3.02 6.93
CA LYS A 33 11.52 2.93 7.76
C LYS A 33 11.49 1.64 8.58
N LYS A 34 11.18 1.77 9.87
CA LYS A 34 10.86 0.63 10.72
C LYS A 34 9.53 0.03 10.21
N VAL A 35 9.61 -1.13 9.56
CA VAL A 35 8.43 -1.87 9.07
C VAL A 35 7.84 -2.71 10.18
N THR A 36 6.53 -2.90 10.14
CA THR A 36 5.80 -3.73 11.09
C THR A 36 5.67 -5.16 10.59
N PHE A 37 5.41 -5.32 9.31
CA PHE A 37 5.23 -6.62 8.67
C PHE A 37 6.38 -6.94 7.72
N SER A 38 6.79 -8.21 7.68
CA SER A 38 7.73 -8.70 6.67
C SER A 38 7.19 -8.46 5.26
N VAL A 39 8.06 -8.55 4.25
CA VAL A 39 7.62 -8.44 2.84
C VAL A 39 6.60 -9.52 2.52
N ASP A 40 6.86 -10.75 2.95
CA ASP A 40 6.00 -11.91 2.70
C ASP A 40 4.63 -11.75 3.37
N ASP A 41 4.58 -11.24 4.60
CA ASP A 41 3.30 -10.94 5.28
C ASP A 41 2.53 -9.85 4.55
N ARG A 42 3.19 -8.79 4.09
CA ARG A 42 2.54 -7.73 3.33
C ARG A 42 1.96 -8.24 2.03
N VAL A 43 2.72 -9.06 1.29
CA VAL A 43 2.24 -9.70 0.06
C VAL A 43 1.05 -10.61 0.35
N ARG A 44 1.15 -11.51 1.34
CA ARG A 44 0.09 -12.41 1.75
C ARG A 44 -1.19 -11.68 2.13
N LEU A 45 -1.09 -10.66 3.02
CA LEU A 45 -2.23 -9.85 3.45
C LEU A 45 -2.93 -9.15 2.28
N ILE A 46 -2.19 -8.74 1.25
CA ILE A 46 -2.77 -8.15 0.05
C ILE A 46 -3.45 -9.24 -0.80
N GLN A 47 -2.77 -10.35 -1.07
CA GLN A 47 -3.28 -11.45 -1.90
C GLN A 47 -4.62 -11.98 -1.39
N GLU A 48 -4.75 -12.16 -0.09
CA GLU A 48 -6.00 -12.60 0.55
C GLU A 48 -7.18 -11.65 0.28
N ASN A 49 -6.91 -10.34 0.13
CA ASN A 49 -7.94 -9.31 -0.09
C ASN A 49 -8.23 -9.01 -1.56
N VAL A 50 -7.49 -9.59 -2.49
CA VAL A 50 -7.65 -9.36 -3.94
C VAL A 50 -7.91 -10.66 -4.69
N SER A 51 -8.15 -11.76 -3.99
CA SER A 51 -8.38 -13.10 -4.55
C SER A 51 -9.52 -13.14 -5.58
N ASP A 52 -10.53 -12.28 -5.43
CA ASP A 52 -11.68 -12.17 -6.32
C ASP A 52 -11.45 -11.24 -7.52
N LEU A 53 -10.24 -10.68 -7.66
CA LEU A 53 -9.86 -9.76 -8.74
C LEU A 53 -8.88 -10.45 -9.71
N PRO A 54 -9.35 -11.17 -10.74
CA PRO A 54 -8.49 -11.99 -11.61
C PRO A 54 -7.46 -11.18 -12.40
N GLN A 55 -7.69 -9.88 -12.63
CA GLN A 55 -6.75 -8.97 -13.30
C GLN A 55 -5.64 -8.44 -12.38
N VAL A 56 -5.67 -8.75 -11.08
CA VAL A 56 -4.70 -8.26 -10.10
C VAL A 56 -3.66 -9.32 -9.79
N SER A 57 -2.38 -8.95 -9.93
CA SER A 57 -1.27 -9.71 -9.34
C SER A 57 -0.63 -8.92 -8.19
N VAL A 58 -0.02 -9.63 -7.24
CA VAL A 58 0.69 -9.02 -6.11
C VAL A 58 2.12 -9.53 -6.13
N GLU A 59 3.06 -8.62 -6.24
CA GLU A 59 4.48 -8.95 -6.38
C GLU A 59 5.34 -8.08 -5.47
N SER A 60 6.42 -8.63 -4.95
CA SER A 60 7.45 -7.85 -4.27
C SER A 60 8.55 -7.45 -5.25
N PHE A 61 9.16 -6.28 -5.03
CA PHE A 61 10.29 -5.82 -5.81
C PHE A 61 11.33 -5.12 -4.93
N SER A 62 12.56 -5.08 -5.42
CA SER A 62 13.67 -4.32 -4.83
C SER A 62 14.22 -3.30 -5.82
N GLY A 63 14.87 -2.27 -5.32
CA GLY A 63 15.44 -1.21 -6.14
C GLY A 63 14.43 -0.17 -6.61
N LEU A 64 14.67 0.45 -7.76
CA LEU A 64 13.84 1.53 -8.28
C LEU A 64 12.51 1.01 -8.85
N LEU A 65 11.43 1.70 -8.52
CA LEU A 65 10.09 1.40 -9.06
C LEU A 65 10.05 1.50 -10.59
N VAL A 66 10.80 2.42 -11.16
CA VAL A 66 10.89 2.61 -12.62
C VAL A 66 11.50 1.39 -13.30
N ASP A 67 12.57 0.82 -12.74
CA ASP A 67 13.21 -0.39 -13.30
C ASP A 67 12.28 -1.61 -13.20
N TYR A 68 11.54 -1.70 -12.08
CA TYR A 68 10.53 -2.73 -11.92
C TYR A 68 9.38 -2.57 -12.93
N ALA A 69 8.90 -1.35 -13.15
CA ALA A 69 7.86 -1.05 -14.14
C ALA A 69 8.28 -1.47 -15.56
N ARG A 70 9.51 -1.15 -15.97
CA ARG A 70 10.06 -1.61 -17.25
C ARG A 70 10.10 -3.13 -17.37
N LYS A 71 10.57 -3.79 -16.32
CA LYS A 71 10.67 -5.27 -16.30
C LYS A 71 9.31 -5.95 -16.45
N THR A 72 8.25 -5.33 -15.93
CA THR A 72 6.88 -5.86 -15.98
C THR A 72 6.07 -5.30 -17.14
N GLU A 73 6.69 -4.48 -17.99
CA GLU A 73 6.04 -3.80 -19.14
C GLU A 73 4.86 -2.91 -18.68
N ALA A 74 4.93 -2.38 -17.47
CA ALA A 74 3.93 -1.45 -16.97
C ALA A 74 4.18 -0.04 -17.54
N SER A 75 3.19 0.53 -18.21
CA SER A 75 3.24 1.89 -18.76
C SER A 75 2.70 2.96 -17.83
N VAL A 76 2.03 2.57 -16.73
CA VAL A 76 1.37 3.51 -15.81
C VAL A 76 1.64 3.10 -14.36
N ILE A 77 2.05 4.08 -13.55
CA ILE A 77 2.08 3.97 -12.08
C ILE A 77 0.81 4.61 -11.52
N VAL A 78 0.05 3.86 -10.74
CA VAL A 78 -1.13 4.38 -10.02
C VAL A 78 -0.76 4.71 -8.59
N ARG A 79 -1.05 5.94 -8.15
CA ARG A 79 -0.81 6.40 -6.79
C ARG A 79 -2.12 6.88 -6.14
N GLY A 80 -2.33 6.52 -4.90
CA GLY A 80 -3.44 7.05 -4.10
C GLY A 80 -3.09 8.45 -3.57
N LEU A 81 -3.98 9.42 -3.77
CA LEU A 81 -3.82 10.78 -3.25
C LEU A 81 -4.99 11.07 -2.30
N ARG A 82 -4.71 11.21 -1.00
CA ARG A 82 -5.72 11.41 0.04
C ARG A 82 -5.92 12.87 0.42
N ALA A 83 -4.83 13.58 0.68
CA ALA A 83 -4.85 14.94 1.20
C ALA A 83 -3.84 15.83 0.47
N VAL A 84 -4.01 17.13 0.62
CA VAL A 84 -3.08 18.13 0.07
C VAL A 84 -1.65 17.92 0.60
N SER A 85 -1.51 17.44 1.84
CA SER A 85 -0.21 17.10 2.42
C SER A 85 0.52 15.95 1.73
N ASP A 86 -0.21 15.04 1.08
CA ASP A 86 0.39 13.95 0.31
C ASP A 86 0.84 14.44 -1.07
N PHE A 87 0.18 15.48 -1.61
CA PHE A 87 0.33 15.91 -2.99
C PHE A 87 1.76 16.32 -3.34
N GLU A 88 2.38 17.13 -2.52
CA GLU A 88 3.74 17.63 -2.80
C GLU A 88 4.74 16.48 -2.98
N TYR A 89 4.74 15.53 -2.05
CA TYR A 89 5.63 14.37 -2.11
C TYR A 89 5.31 13.47 -3.31
N GLU A 90 4.04 13.15 -3.53
CA GLU A 90 3.61 12.29 -4.64
C GLU A 90 3.87 12.94 -5.99
N PHE A 91 3.70 14.27 -6.10
CA PHE A 91 4.02 15.03 -7.30
C PHE A 91 5.53 15.00 -7.59
N GLN A 92 6.37 15.22 -6.57
CA GLN A 92 7.83 15.14 -6.73
C GLN A 92 8.25 13.75 -7.20
N MET A 93 7.67 12.70 -6.62
CA MET A 93 7.94 11.31 -7.03
C MET A 93 7.48 11.03 -8.46
N GLY A 94 6.32 11.51 -8.87
CA GLY A 94 5.83 11.40 -10.23
C GLY A 94 6.76 12.08 -11.25
N GLN A 95 7.22 13.30 -10.94
CA GLN A 95 8.19 14.01 -11.78
C GLN A 95 9.54 13.28 -11.86
N MET A 96 10.00 12.71 -10.76
CA MET A 96 11.24 11.93 -10.75
C MET A 96 11.09 10.66 -11.58
N ASN A 97 9.97 9.93 -11.46
CA ASN A 97 9.70 8.76 -12.28
C ASN A 97 9.73 9.10 -13.78
N ARG A 98 9.08 10.20 -14.18
CA ARG A 98 9.06 10.67 -15.57
C ARG A 98 10.43 11.13 -16.06
N HIS A 99 11.26 11.70 -15.18
CA HIS A 99 12.66 12.05 -15.51
C HIS A 99 13.51 10.80 -15.78
N LEU A 100 13.29 9.73 -15.02
CA LEU A 100 14.01 8.46 -15.18
C LEU A 100 13.48 7.63 -16.35
N ASP A 101 12.19 7.77 -16.68
CA ASP A 101 11.54 7.10 -17.80
C ASP A 101 10.40 7.97 -18.34
N SER A 102 10.61 8.56 -19.53
CA SER A 102 9.64 9.46 -20.16
C SER A 102 8.37 8.75 -20.65
N GLU A 103 8.44 7.43 -20.86
CA GLU A 103 7.31 6.62 -21.34
C GLU A 103 6.43 6.12 -20.18
N LEU A 104 6.89 6.27 -18.94
CA LEU A 104 6.17 5.82 -17.75
C LEU A 104 5.32 6.96 -17.19
N GLU A 105 4.01 6.83 -17.30
CA GLU A 105 3.07 7.84 -16.77
C GLU A 105 2.71 7.56 -15.31
N THR A 106 2.51 8.63 -14.53
CA THR A 106 2.00 8.51 -13.15
C THR A 106 0.62 9.15 -13.08
N ILE A 107 -0.37 8.39 -12.63
CA ILE A 107 -1.73 8.87 -12.40
C ILE A 107 -2.07 8.83 -10.91
N PHE A 108 -2.87 9.82 -10.48
CA PHE A 108 -3.32 9.94 -9.12
C PHE A 108 -4.82 9.63 -9.02
N LEU A 109 -5.19 8.69 -8.16
CA LEU A 109 -6.56 8.36 -7.86
C LEU A 109 -6.90 8.75 -6.42
N MET A 110 -7.98 9.49 -6.24
CA MET A 110 -8.49 9.83 -4.91
C MET A 110 -9.33 8.67 -4.37
N PRO A 111 -9.05 8.16 -3.16
CA PRO A 111 -9.91 7.20 -2.50
C PRO A 111 -11.26 7.84 -2.12
N ASN A 112 -12.21 7.02 -1.74
CA ASN A 112 -13.48 7.49 -1.19
C ASN A 112 -13.23 8.36 0.05
N GLU A 113 -14.08 9.39 0.25
CA GLU A 113 -13.97 10.37 1.33
C GLU A 113 -13.86 9.75 2.74
N LYS A 114 -14.53 8.62 2.98
CA LYS A 114 -14.46 7.88 4.24
C LYS A 114 -13.06 7.38 4.60
N TYR A 115 -12.14 7.30 3.63
CA TYR A 115 -10.76 6.88 3.83
C TYR A 115 -9.76 8.02 3.79
N PHE A 116 -10.23 9.28 3.75
CA PHE A 116 -9.40 10.46 3.64
C PHE A 116 -8.29 10.52 4.73
N PHE A 117 -8.63 10.19 5.96
CA PHE A 117 -7.69 10.18 7.08
C PHE A 117 -6.98 8.84 7.29
N THR A 118 -7.28 7.83 6.47
CA THR A 118 -6.72 6.50 6.66
C THR A 118 -5.29 6.43 6.13
N SER A 119 -4.34 6.09 7.00
CA SER A 119 -2.98 5.75 6.59
C SER A 119 -2.47 4.54 7.36
N SER A 120 -1.57 3.75 6.74
CA SER A 120 -0.94 2.61 7.40
C SER A 120 -0.23 3.02 8.70
N ASN A 121 0.42 4.19 8.70
CA ASN A 121 1.11 4.69 9.89
C ASN A 121 0.14 5.05 11.02
N LEU A 122 -0.96 5.73 10.71
CA LEU A 122 -1.99 6.06 11.70
C LEU A 122 -2.61 4.79 12.30
N ILE A 123 -2.96 3.83 11.45
CA ILE A 123 -3.52 2.54 11.88
C ILE A 123 -2.55 1.83 12.84
N LYS A 124 -1.27 1.74 12.49
CA LYS A 124 -0.26 1.14 13.37
C LYS A 124 -0.16 1.86 14.72
N GLN A 125 -0.10 3.19 14.70
CA GLN A 125 -0.02 3.97 15.94
C GLN A 125 -1.23 3.73 16.84
N VAL A 126 -2.44 3.73 16.28
CA VAL A 126 -3.67 3.47 17.04
C VAL A 126 -3.62 2.09 17.69
N HIS A 127 -3.23 1.05 16.94
CA HIS A 127 -3.13 -0.32 17.49
C HIS A 127 -2.05 -0.46 18.55
N LEU A 128 -0.87 0.13 18.35
CA LEU A 128 0.24 0.09 19.31
C LEU A 128 -0.08 0.80 20.63
N HIS A 129 -1.04 1.71 20.63
CA HIS A 129 -1.51 2.41 21.84
C HIS A 129 -2.85 1.88 22.38
N GLY A 130 -3.22 0.65 22.01
CA GLY A 130 -4.39 -0.05 22.55
C GLY A 130 -5.73 0.35 21.95
N GLY A 131 -5.73 1.17 20.88
CA GLY A 131 -6.94 1.51 20.13
C GLY A 131 -7.42 0.33 19.29
N ARG A 132 -8.73 0.00 19.38
CA ARG A 132 -9.33 -1.18 18.73
C ARG A 132 -10.34 -0.84 17.64
N GLU A 133 -10.69 0.43 17.46
CA GLU A 133 -11.77 0.89 16.60
C GLU A 133 -11.27 1.25 15.19
N THR A 134 -10.61 0.32 14.51
CA THR A 134 -10.12 0.50 13.14
C THR A 134 -10.71 -0.52 12.17
N HIS A 135 -11.75 -1.24 12.56
CA HIS A 135 -12.39 -2.30 11.77
C HIS A 135 -12.94 -1.80 10.43
N ASP A 136 -13.35 -0.53 10.35
CA ASP A 136 -13.84 0.08 9.11
C ASP A 136 -12.70 0.55 8.18
N LEU A 137 -11.48 0.62 8.69
CA LEU A 137 -10.34 1.23 8.00
C LEU A 137 -9.38 0.19 7.40
N VAL A 138 -9.41 -1.05 7.91
CA VAL A 138 -8.58 -2.15 7.43
C VAL A 138 -9.41 -3.42 7.23
N PRO A 139 -8.98 -4.33 6.34
CA PRO A 139 -9.57 -5.66 6.22
C PRO A 139 -9.45 -6.49 7.51
N GLN A 140 -10.31 -7.48 7.68
CA GLN A 140 -10.37 -8.32 8.87
C GLN A 140 -9.07 -9.08 9.13
N ASN A 141 -8.46 -9.67 8.10
CA ASN A 141 -7.17 -10.38 8.21
C ASN A 141 -6.03 -9.45 8.65
N VAL A 142 -6.06 -8.19 8.22
CA VAL A 142 -5.10 -7.15 8.65
C VAL A 142 -5.31 -6.79 10.12
N LEU A 143 -6.57 -6.68 10.54
CA LEU A 143 -6.90 -6.41 11.95
C LEU A 143 -6.39 -7.53 12.87
N GLU A 144 -6.54 -8.78 12.47
CA GLU A 144 -6.04 -9.95 13.20
C GLU A 144 -4.50 -9.96 13.25
N ALA A 145 -3.84 -9.68 12.12
CA ALA A 145 -2.38 -9.59 12.08
C ALA A 145 -1.82 -8.46 12.96
N LEU A 146 -2.49 -7.29 13.00
CA LEU A 146 -2.10 -6.19 13.89
C LEU A 146 -2.23 -6.56 15.37
N ARG A 147 -3.29 -7.29 15.76
CA ARG A 147 -3.45 -7.79 17.13
C ARG A 147 -2.31 -8.72 17.54
N GLN A 148 -1.93 -9.64 16.67
CA GLN A 148 -0.81 -10.56 16.92
C GLN A 148 0.52 -9.82 17.13
N VAL A 149 0.78 -8.76 16.37
CA VAL A 149 1.98 -7.92 16.54
C VAL A 149 2.00 -7.24 17.91
N VAL A 150 0.85 -6.73 18.38
CA VAL A 150 0.75 -6.11 19.71
C VAL A 150 0.99 -7.14 20.82
N GLU A 151 0.34 -8.30 20.74
CA GLU A 151 0.51 -9.40 21.72
C GLU A 151 1.95 -9.90 21.81
N GLN A 152 2.63 -10.03 20.67
CA GLN A 152 4.04 -10.44 20.64
C GLN A 152 4.95 -9.41 21.29
N ARG A 153 4.66 -8.13 21.13
CA ARG A 153 5.42 -7.05 21.73
C ARG A 153 5.25 -7.02 23.26
N ASP A 154 4.00 -7.12 23.73
CA ASP A 154 3.69 -7.15 25.17
C ASP A 154 4.37 -8.32 25.88
N ASN A 155 4.47 -9.47 25.20
CA ASN A 155 5.17 -10.66 25.71
C ASN A 155 6.71 -10.51 25.72
N GLN A 156 7.29 -9.59 24.96
CA GLN A 156 8.74 -9.34 24.95
C GLN A 156 9.17 -8.28 25.95
N GLU A 157 8.23 -7.44 26.40
CA GLU A 157 8.47 -6.38 27.39
C GLU A 157 8.15 -6.84 28.83
N SER A 158 7.60 -8.06 29.01
CA SER A 158 7.28 -8.69 30.30
C SER A 158 8.36 -9.67 30.73
#